data_ccc1547b215f2980697eca265e4e4c01
#
_entry.id   ccc1547b215f2980697eca265e4e4c01
#
_cell.length_a   1.000
_cell.length_b   1.000
_cell.length_c   1.000
_cell.angle_alpha   90.00
_cell.angle_beta   90.00
_cell.angle_gamma   90.00
#
_symmetry.space_group_name_H-M   'P 1'
#
loop_
_entity.id
_entity.type
_entity.pdbx_description
1 polymer ?
#
loop_
_entity_poly.entity_id
_entity_poly.type
_entity_poly.pdbx_seq_one_letter_code
_entity_poly.pdbx_strand_id
1 'polypeptide(L)'
;VANSYMMYLWYSSLLRDKKTKEEKAKVISEFHNSIREYMNPLLKEISAKDKYLDIAVVRFVLLMCYDMDVFDFPKSKRLREFECVCTMGERMEEEMIPSLYDELYTWGAKLKQADFKQAFLGRLEERAKLMEGRSAIDFIVLDMDGKERKLSDYKGKVMFVDFWATWCGPCWGEMPHFIELSKKYPNIQFVGVAVDDTMKSWLKSMKKDTEHGNVLELFATDPFVRMKWDITGIPRFLLIDENFKIISASAPRPSQKDV
;
A
#
# COMPACT_ATOMS: atom_id res chain seq x y z
N VAL A 1 5.31 3.71 3.22
CA VAL A 1 4.94 3.93 1.81
C VAL A 1 5.21 5.37 1.39
N ALA A 2 4.70 6.40 2.08
CA ALA A 2 5.00 7.80 1.76
C ALA A 2 6.50 8.11 1.83
N ASN A 3 7.22 7.55 2.82
CA ASN A 3 8.66 7.71 2.96
C ASN A 3 9.43 7.08 1.79
N SER A 4 9.10 5.86 1.39
CA SER A 4 9.75 5.19 0.25
C SER A 4 9.55 5.96 -1.05
N TYR A 5 8.37 6.59 -1.24
CA TYR A 5 8.10 7.39 -2.42
C TYR A 5 8.88 8.72 -2.42
N MET A 6 8.98 9.41 -1.29
CA MET A 6 9.79 10.63 -1.16
C MET A 6 11.28 10.33 -1.34
N MET A 7 11.77 9.24 -0.76
CA MET A 7 13.14 8.74 -0.98
C MET A 7 13.37 8.42 -2.46
N TYR A 8 12.44 7.72 -3.10
CA TYR A 8 12.49 7.43 -4.54
C TYR A 8 12.59 8.70 -5.38
N LEU A 9 11.75 9.72 -5.14
CA LEU A 9 11.80 10.99 -5.84
C LEU A 9 13.14 11.71 -5.63
N TRP A 10 13.67 11.67 -4.43
CA TRP A 10 14.95 12.27 -4.10
C TRP A 10 16.10 11.54 -4.80
N TYR A 11 16.18 10.22 -4.69
CA TYR A 11 17.17 9.42 -5.39
C TYR A 11 17.05 9.57 -6.92
N SER A 12 15.85 9.56 -7.46
CA SER A 12 15.65 9.74 -8.90
C SER A 12 16.13 11.11 -9.38
N SER A 13 15.97 12.16 -8.58
CA SER A 13 16.51 13.49 -8.87
C SER A 13 18.04 13.53 -8.83
N LEU A 14 18.65 12.98 -7.77
CA LEU A 14 20.10 12.91 -7.61
C LEU A 14 20.79 12.06 -8.69
N LEU A 15 20.10 11.02 -9.17
CA LEU A 15 20.65 10.04 -10.11
C LEU A 15 20.28 10.31 -11.57
N ARG A 16 19.52 11.37 -11.85
CA ARG A 16 18.97 11.69 -13.19
C ARG A 16 20.02 11.65 -14.29
N ASP A 17 21.21 12.24 -14.04
CA ASP A 17 22.26 12.39 -15.03
C ASP A 17 23.35 11.30 -14.91
N LYS A 18 23.19 10.32 -14.03
CA LYS A 18 24.18 9.26 -13.80
C LYS A 18 23.87 8.04 -14.65
N LYS A 19 24.84 7.65 -15.48
CA LYS A 19 24.68 6.58 -16.48
C LYS A 19 25.10 5.20 -15.97
N THR A 20 26.18 5.12 -15.17
CA THR A 20 26.69 3.85 -14.69
C THR A 20 26.21 3.50 -13.28
N LYS A 21 26.26 2.20 -12.94
CA LYS A 21 25.93 1.70 -11.59
C LYS A 21 26.91 2.23 -10.53
N GLU A 22 28.18 2.34 -10.91
CA GLU A 22 29.26 2.85 -10.06
C GLU A 22 29.09 4.35 -9.76
N GLU A 23 28.76 5.17 -10.78
CA GLU A 23 28.44 6.59 -10.58
C GLU A 23 27.26 6.78 -9.64
N LYS A 24 26.20 5.98 -9.80
CA LYS A 24 25.02 6.02 -8.94
C LYS A 24 25.37 5.65 -7.50
N ALA A 25 26.12 4.56 -7.29
CA ALA A 25 26.54 4.11 -5.98
C ALA A 25 27.41 5.17 -5.27
N LYS A 26 28.33 5.81 -5.99
CA LYS A 26 29.17 6.89 -5.47
C LYS A 26 28.35 8.07 -4.98
N VAL A 27 27.42 8.57 -5.80
CA VAL A 27 26.55 9.71 -5.44
C VAL A 27 25.68 9.38 -4.22
N ILE A 28 25.12 8.17 -4.16
CA ILE A 28 24.34 7.70 -3.01
C ILE A 28 25.19 7.68 -1.74
N SER A 29 26.43 7.14 -1.82
CA SER A 29 27.34 7.07 -0.69
C SER A 29 27.77 8.47 -0.19
N GLU A 30 28.11 9.38 -1.11
CA GLU A 30 28.44 10.77 -0.76
C GLU A 30 27.27 11.49 -0.11
N PHE A 31 26.06 11.29 -0.61
CA PHE A 31 24.83 11.83 -0.04
C PHE A 31 24.57 11.29 1.38
N HIS A 32 24.67 9.97 1.59
CA HIS A 32 24.51 9.36 2.91
C HIS A 32 25.55 9.87 3.90
N ASN A 33 26.81 10.04 3.46
CA ASN A 33 27.87 10.57 4.31
C ASN A 33 27.59 12.03 4.71
N SER A 34 27.14 12.86 3.77
CA SER A 34 26.77 14.26 4.06
C SER A 34 25.61 14.33 5.05
N ILE A 35 24.57 13.49 4.87
CA ILE A 35 23.45 13.43 5.83
C ILE A 35 23.94 12.96 7.20
N ARG A 36 24.79 11.93 7.24
CA ARG A 36 25.36 11.42 8.48
C ARG A 36 26.12 12.51 9.24
N GLU A 37 26.96 13.26 8.55
CA GLU A 37 27.73 14.37 9.13
C GLU A 37 26.80 15.46 9.70
N TYR A 38 25.78 15.88 8.96
CA TYR A 38 24.83 16.91 9.36
C TYR A 38 23.87 16.45 10.46
N MET A 39 23.36 15.24 10.36
CA MET A 39 22.29 14.76 11.22
C MET A 39 22.79 14.14 12.52
N ASN A 40 23.98 13.54 12.55
CA ASN A 40 24.47 12.88 13.76
C ASN A 40 24.50 13.76 15.03
N PRO A 41 24.92 15.03 14.99
CA PRO A 41 24.87 15.88 16.19
C PRO A 41 23.43 16.06 16.71
N LEU A 42 22.49 16.32 15.80
CA LEU A 42 21.06 16.47 16.12
C LEU A 42 20.46 15.17 16.65
N LEU A 43 20.75 14.06 15.99
CA LEU A 43 20.24 12.74 16.37
C LEU A 43 20.79 12.28 17.74
N LYS A 44 22.05 12.61 18.06
CA LYS A 44 22.62 12.40 19.40
C LYS A 44 21.87 13.18 20.47
N GLU A 45 21.53 14.44 20.20
CA GLU A 45 20.73 15.25 21.13
C GLU A 45 19.31 14.69 21.31
N ILE A 46 18.66 14.28 20.21
CA ILE A 46 17.33 13.64 20.22
C ILE A 46 17.38 12.33 21.03
N SER A 47 18.41 11.49 20.78
CA SER A 47 18.58 10.23 21.50
C SER A 47 18.79 10.39 22.99
N ALA A 48 19.43 11.48 23.41
CA ALA A 48 19.67 11.80 24.84
C ALA A 48 18.39 12.27 25.57
N LYS A 49 17.36 12.70 24.83
CA LYS A 49 16.13 13.29 25.40
C LYS A 49 14.89 12.62 24.80
N ASP A 50 14.49 11.49 25.36
CA ASP A 50 13.36 10.67 24.93
C ASP A 50 12.07 11.46 24.63
N LYS A 51 11.86 12.60 25.30
CA LYS A 51 10.71 13.48 25.07
C LYS A 51 10.58 14.01 23.63
N TYR A 52 11.67 14.07 22.89
CA TYR A 52 11.61 14.49 21.49
C TYR A 52 10.92 13.45 20.59
N LEU A 53 10.86 12.19 21.01
CA LEU A 53 10.08 11.16 20.32
C LEU A 53 8.56 11.36 20.41
N ASP A 54 8.08 12.27 21.27
CA ASP A 54 6.67 12.65 21.32
C ASP A 54 6.29 13.60 20.16
N ILE A 55 7.28 14.22 19.51
CA ILE A 55 7.08 15.16 18.42
C ILE A 55 6.99 14.41 17.10
N ALA A 56 5.85 14.52 16.42
CA ALA A 56 5.59 13.79 15.19
C ALA A 56 6.63 14.03 14.07
N VAL A 57 7.09 15.29 13.90
CA VAL A 57 8.10 15.61 12.89
C VAL A 57 9.45 14.97 13.22
N VAL A 58 9.79 14.83 14.50
CA VAL A 58 11.02 14.16 14.92
C VAL A 58 10.95 12.67 14.58
N ARG A 59 9.82 11.99 14.85
CA ARG A 59 9.62 10.59 14.45
C ARG A 59 9.73 10.43 12.94
N PHE A 60 9.16 11.36 12.16
CA PHE A 60 9.28 11.34 10.71
C PHE A 60 10.74 11.45 10.24
N VAL A 61 11.50 12.39 10.79
CA VAL A 61 12.93 12.55 10.47
C VAL A 61 13.73 11.29 10.85
N LEU A 62 13.44 10.70 12.02
CA LEU A 62 14.10 9.47 12.47
C LEU A 62 13.80 8.29 11.53
N LEU A 63 12.58 8.15 11.04
CA LEU A 63 12.22 7.15 10.02
C LEU A 63 13.04 7.34 8.73
N MET A 64 13.15 8.57 8.25
CA MET A 64 13.96 8.88 7.07
C MET A 64 15.44 8.53 7.28
N CYS A 65 15.99 8.81 8.46
CA CYS A 65 17.37 8.48 8.80
C CYS A 65 17.58 6.98 9.00
N TYR A 66 16.57 6.25 9.49
CA TYR A 66 16.62 4.80 9.65
C TYR A 66 16.83 4.09 8.31
N ASP A 67 16.01 4.45 7.32
CA ASP A 67 16.10 3.90 5.96
C ASP A 67 17.49 4.16 5.31
N MET A 68 18.22 5.18 5.77
CA MET A 68 19.53 5.56 5.25
C MET A 68 20.73 4.99 6.03
N ASP A 69 20.48 4.21 7.10
CA ASP A 69 21.52 3.66 8.01
C ASP A 69 22.52 4.72 8.52
N VAL A 70 22.01 5.87 8.93
CA VAL A 70 22.86 7.00 9.40
C VAL A 70 23.04 7.08 10.92
N PHE A 71 22.54 6.10 11.67
CA PHE A 71 22.64 6.06 13.13
C PHE A 71 23.97 5.46 13.63
N ASP A 72 24.90 6.31 13.96
CA ASP A 72 26.20 5.91 14.55
C ASP A 72 26.39 6.57 15.94
N PHE A 73 25.48 6.23 16.89
CA PHE A 73 25.60 6.75 18.28
C PHE A 73 24.81 5.85 19.26
N PRO A 74 25.15 5.93 20.58
CA PRO A 74 24.40 5.22 21.61
C PRO A 74 22.92 5.65 21.63
N LYS A 75 22.00 4.69 21.51
CA LYS A 75 20.56 4.95 21.46
C LYS A 75 19.93 4.74 22.83
N SER A 76 18.99 5.60 23.20
CA SER A 76 18.13 5.39 24.37
C SER A 76 17.32 4.10 24.24
N LYS A 77 16.78 3.60 25.36
CA LYS A 77 15.89 2.43 25.32
C LYS A 77 14.64 2.69 24.47
N ARG A 78 14.11 3.92 24.54
CA ARG A 78 12.93 4.32 23.80
C ARG A 78 13.21 4.42 22.30
N LEU A 79 14.36 4.97 21.90
CA LEU A 79 14.77 5.05 20.49
C LEU A 79 14.99 3.66 19.90
N ARG A 80 15.63 2.73 20.62
CA ARG A 80 15.77 1.33 20.16
C ARG A 80 14.42 0.65 19.98
N GLU A 81 13.48 0.88 20.91
CA GLU A 81 12.13 0.31 20.78
C GLU A 81 11.39 0.92 19.57
N PHE A 82 11.56 2.22 19.31
CA PHE A 82 11.04 2.88 18.12
C PHE A 82 11.56 2.24 16.83
N GLU A 83 12.86 2.01 16.72
CA GLU A 83 13.48 1.34 15.56
C GLU A 83 12.92 -0.08 15.37
N CYS A 84 12.79 -0.85 16.44
CA CYS A 84 12.17 -2.18 16.38
C CYS A 84 10.72 -2.08 15.89
N VAL A 85 9.96 -1.07 16.32
CA VAL A 85 8.58 -0.84 15.84
C VAL A 85 8.57 -0.53 14.35
N CYS A 86 9.55 0.26 13.85
CA CYS A 86 9.65 0.54 12.42
C CYS A 86 9.93 -0.74 11.62
N THR A 87 10.96 -1.52 12.02
CA THR A 87 11.32 -2.79 11.36
C THR A 87 10.17 -3.79 11.35
N MET A 88 9.49 -3.97 12.48
CA MET A 88 8.35 -4.88 12.56
C MET A 88 7.12 -4.33 11.84
N GLY A 89 7.00 -2.99 11.74
CA GLY A 89 5.96 -2.32 10.97
C GLY A 89 6.08 -2.56 9.47
N GLU A 90 7.28 -2.71 8.93
CA GLU A 90 7.51 -3.06 7.52
C GLU A 90 6.88 -4.42 7.18
N ARG A 91 6.91 -5.37 8.09
CA ARG A 91 6.27 -6.68 7.91
C ARG A 91 4.74 -6.62 7.84
N MET A 92 4.12 -5.53 8.31
CA MET A 92 2.69 -5.31 8.11
C MET A 92 2.33 -4.98 6.65
N GLU A 93 3.33 -4.66 5.80
CA GLU A 93 3.10 -4.44 4.36
C GLU A 93 3.06 -5.76 3.57
N GLU A 94 3.48 -6.87 4.17
CA GLU A 94 3.28 -8.22 3.62
C GLU A 94 1.77 -8.57 3.58
N GLU A 95 1.41 -9.58 2.81
CA GLU A 95 0.04 -10.10 2.85
C GLU A 95 -0.29 -10.61 4.26
N MET A 96 -1.33 -10.03 4.85
CA MET A 96 -1.69 -10.34 6.24
C MET A 96 -2.39 -11.69 6.31
N ILE A 97 -1.66 -12.71 6.76
CA ILE A 97 -2.17 -14.05 7.06
C ILE A 97 -2.26 -14.28 8.58
N PRO A 98 -3.08 -15.24 9.08
CA PRO A 98 -3.26 -15.45 10.51
C PRO A 98 -1.96 -15.67 11.30
N SER A 99 -1.01 -16.45 10.76
CA SER A 99 0.27 -16.70 11.42
C SER A 99 1.14 -15.45 11.56
N LEU A 100 1.16 -14.59 10.55
CA LEU A 100 1.87 -13.31 10.61
C LEU A 100 1.20 -12.36 11.61
N TYR A 101 -0.13 -12.31 11.63
CA TYR A 101 -0.88 -11.54 12.61
C TYR A 101 -0.54 -11.96 14.04
N ASP A 102 -0.58 -13.26 14.33
CA ASP A 102 -0.30 -13.80 15.68
C ASP A 102 1.14 -13.51 16.13
N GLU A 103 2.10 -13.61 15.21
CA GLU A 103 3.49 -13.26 15.46
C GLU A 103 3.64 -11.77 15.81
N LEU A 104 3.11 -10.89 14.95
CA LEU A 104 3.18 -9.44 15.13
C LEU A 104 2.42 -8.97 16.37
N TYR A 105 1.26 -9.56 16.66
CA TYR A 105 0.50 -9.29 17.87
C TYR A 105 1.27 -9.68 19.13
N THR A 106 1.83 -10.90 19.13
CA THR A 106 2.63 -11.41 20.28
C THR A 106 3.86 -10.54 20.52
N TRP A 107 4.50 -10.07 19.46
CA TRP A 107 5.63 -9.17 19.55
C TRP A 107 5.19 -7.78 20.04
N GLY A 108 4.19 -7.17 19.42
CA GLY A 108 3.66 -5.84 19.79
C GLY A 108 3.15 -5.77 21.23
N ALA A 109 2.54 -6.85 21.72
CA ALA A 109 2.07 -6.94 23.10
C ALA A 109 3.19 -6.81 24.15
N LYS A 110 4.46 -7.11 23.79
CA LYS A 110 5.64 -7.01 24.65
C LYS A 110 6.28 -5.62 24.67
N LEU A 111 5.85 -4.69 23.80
CA LEU A 111 6.34 -3.32 23.78
C LEU A 111 6.15 -2.65 25.15
N LYS A 112 7.16 -1.91 25.59
CA LYS A 112 7.20 -1.24 26.90
C LYS A 112 6.63 0.16 26.85
N GLN A 113 6.82 0.88 25.72
CA GLN A 113 6.28 2.22 25.54
C GLN A 113 4.80 2.11 25.14
N ALA A 114 3.92 2.67 25.97
CA ALA A 114 2.47 2.56 25.78
C ALA A 114 1.99 3.16 24.47
N ASP A 115 2.56 4.32 24.08
CA ASP A 115 2.26 5.01 22.82
C ASP A 115 2.66 4.17 21.60
N PHE A 116 3.84 3.57 21.60
CA PHE A 116 4.29 2.68 20.52
C PHE A 116 3.45 1.40 20.44
N LYS A 117 3.16 0.82 21.60
CA LYS A 117 2.29 -0.36 21.68
C LYS A 117 0.90 -0.08 21.10
N GLN A 118 0.29 1.01 21.52
CA GLN A 118 -1.04 1.41 21.03
C GLN A 118 -1.02 1.68 19.52
N ALA A 119 -0.03 2.42 19.03
CA ALA A 119 0.10 2.71 17.60
C ALA A 119 0.34 1.45 16.78
N PHE A 120 1.25 0.57 17.22
CA PHE A 120 1.58 -0.67 16.52
C PHE A 120 0.39 -1.63 16.47
N LEU A 121 -0.23 -1.94 17.61
CA LEU A 121 -1.36 -2.84 17.67
C LEU A 121 -2.59 -2.25 16.98
N GLY A 122 -2.83 -0.94 17.08
CA GLY A 122 -3.89 -0.27 16.33
C GLY A 122 -3.71 -0.41 14.80
N ARG A 123 -2.50 -0.23 14.29
CA ARG A 123 -2.21 -0.44 12.86
C ARG A 123 -2.37 -1.91 12.47
N LEU A 124 -1.92 -2.84 13.31
CA LEU A 124 -2.06 -4.28 13.08
C LEU A 124 -3.54 -4.68 12.99
N GLU A 125 -4.40 -4.18 13.87
CA GLU A 125 -5.84 -4.43 13.84
C GLU A 125 -6.50 -3.89 12.56
N GLU A 126 -6.09 -2.70 12.10
CA GLU A 126 -6.58 -2.16 10.82
C GLU A 126 -6.19 -3.06 9.64
N ARG A 127 -4.95 -3.55 9.63
CA ARG A 127 -4.48 -4.49 8.60
C ARG A 127 -5.20 -5.84 8.68
N ALA A 128 -5.49 -6.30 9.89
CA ALA A 128 -6.19 -7.56 10.12
C ALA A 128 -7.61 -7.60 9.53
N LYS A 129 -8.22 -6.43 9.28
CA LYS A 129 -9.52 -6.35 8.58
C LYS A 129 -9.44 -6.87 7.15
N LEU A 130 -8.25 -6.84 6.55
CA LEU A 130 -8.00 -7.27 5.18
C LEU A 130 -7.46 -8.70 5.07
N MET A 131 -7.43 -9.45 6.16
CA MET A 131 -6.98 -10.85 6.17
C MET A 131 -7.94 -11.75 5.40
N GLU A 132 -7.37 -12.82 4.83
CA GLU A 132 -8.11 -13.93 4.25
C GLU A 132 -9.22 -14.43 5.20
N GLY A 133 -10.38 -14.74 4.66
CA GLY A 133 -11.56 -15.22 5.39
C GLY A 133 -12.36 -14.13 6.11
N ARG A 134 -11.86 -12.90 6.25
CA ARG A 134 -12.61 -11.75 6.77
C ARG A 134 -13.66 -11.29 5.77
N SER A 135 -14.73 -10.67 6.26
CA SER A 135 -15.72 -10.03 5.37
C SER A 135 -15.07 -8.94 4.54
N ALA A 136 -15.30 -8.96 3.24
CA ALA A 136 -14.84 -7.89 2.35
C ALA A 136 -15.47 -6.55 2.76
N ILE A 137 -14.69 -5.48 2.60
CA ILE A 137 -15.16 -4.13 2.96
C ILE A 137 -16.09 -3.64 1.84
N ASP A 138 -17.33 -3.41 2.20
CA ASP A 138 -18.35 -2.95 1.25
C ASP A 138 -18.28 -1.43 1.03
N PHE A 139 -18.65 -0.99 -0.17
CA PHE A 139 -18.71 0.43 -0.52
C PHE A 139 -19.70 0.68 -1.67
N ILE A 140 -20.09 1.95 -1.81
CA ILE A 140 -21.04 2.38 -2.83
C ILE A 140 -20.33 2.59 -4.16
N VAL A 141 -20.93 2.08 -5.21
CA VAL A 141 -20.49 2.19 -6.60
C VAL A 141 -21.65 2.64 -7.49
N LEU A 142 -21.36 3.22 -8.65
CA LEU A 142 -22.32 3.44 -9.73
C LEU A 142 -22.03 2.46 -10.85
N ASP A 143 -23.08 1.88 -11.41
CA ASP A 143 -23.00 1.12 -12.64
C ASP A 143 -22.98 2.04 -13.88
N MET A 144 -22.86 1.44 -15.07
CA MET A 144 -22.81 2.17 -16.35
C MET A 144 -24.06 3.01 -16.64
N ASP A 145 -25.19 2.67 -16.02
CA ASP A 145 -26.46 3.42 -16.14
C ASP A 145 -26.56 4.52 -15.06
N GLY A 146 -25.54 4.68 -14.23
CA GLY A 146 -25.49 5.65 -13.13
C GLY A 146 -26.32 5.24 -11.92
N LYS A 147 -26.74 3.98 -11.83
CA LYS A 147 -27.50 3.46 -10.70
C LYS A 147 -26.57 3.11 -9.54
N GLU A 148 -26.96 3.56 -8.35
CA GLU A 148 -26.23 3.25 -7.13
C GLU A 148 -26.39 1.78 -6.73
N ARG A 149 -25.26 1.16 -6.38
CA ARG A 149 -25.12 -0.22 -5.95
C ARG A 149 -24.11 -0.30 -4.82
N LYS A 150 -24.06 -1.45 -4.17
CA LYS A 150 -22.96 -1.85 -3.33
C LYS A 150 -22.14 -2.92 -4.03
N LEU A 151 -20.83 -2.99 -3.75
CA LEU A 151 -20.01 -4.07 -4.29
C LEU A 151 -20.58 -5.45 -3.91
N SER A 152 -21.12 -5.56 -2.70
CA SER A 152 -21.75 -6.78 -2.18
C SER A 152 -23.01 -7.21 -2.95
N ASP A 153 -23.66 -6.33 -3.74
CA ASP A 153 -24.82 -6.68 -4.56
C ASP A 153 -24.45 -7.68 -5.67
N TYR A 154 -23.16 -7.77 -6.01
CA TYR A 154 -22.61 -8.66 -7.04
C TYR A 154 -22.03 -9.96 -6.49
N LYS A 155 -22.19 -10.25 -5.18
CA LYS A 155 -21.79 -11.53 -4.58
C LYS A 155 -22.53 -12.73 -5.18
N GLY A 156 -22.02 -13.94 -4.94
CA GLY A 156 -22.59 -15.19 -5.44
C GLY A 156 -21.68 -15.93 -6.42
N LYS A 157 -20.59 -15.27 -6.82
CA LYS A 157 -19.44 -15.87 -7.52
C LYS A 157 -18.17 -15.34 -6.87
N VAL A 158 -17.06 -16.04 -7.09
CA VAL A 158 -15.73 -15.47 -6.80
C VAL A 158 -15.60 -14.21 -7.65
N MET A 159 -15.16 -13.11 -7.03
CA MET A 159 -14.90 -11.84 -7.72
C MET A 159 -13.40 -11.60 -7.82
N PHE A 160 -12.94 -11.27 -9.03
CA PHE A 160 -11.60 -10.72 -9.26
C PHE A 160 -11.77 -9.23 -9.54
N VAL A 161 -11.35 -8.39 -8.60
CA VAL A 161 -11.60 -6.95 -8.61
C VAL A 161 -10.32 -6.20 -8.95
N ASP A 162 -10.37 -5.32 -9.96
CA ASP A 162 -9.31 -4.37 -10.32
C ASP A 162 -9.68 -2.97 -9.86
N PHE A 163 -8.89 -2.37 -8.99
CA PHE A 163 -8.96 -0.93 -8.70
C PHE A 163 -8.05 -0.17 -9.67
N TRP A 164 -8.66 0.66 -10.48
CA TRP A 164 -7.99 1.35 -11.58
C TRP A 164 -8.45 2.81 -11.74
N ALA A 165 -7.85 3.57 -12.67
CA ALA A 165 -8.30 4.90 -13.04
C ALA A 165 -7.96 5.21 -14.51
N THR A 166 -8.68 6.14 -15.13
CA THR A 166 -8.47 6.52 -16.53
C THR A 166 -7.11 7.17 -16.79
N TRP A 167 -6.51 7.79 -15.79
CA TRP A 167 -5.18 8.40 -15.85
C TRP A 167 -4.04 7.43 -15.52
N CYS A 168 -4.35 6.20 -15.10
CA CYS A 168 -3.37 5.22 -14.65
C CYS A 168 -2.78 4.43 -15.84
N GLY A 169 -1.61 4.84 -16.34
CA GLY A 169 -0.92 4.15 -17.44
C GLY A 169 -0.66 2.66 -17.18
N PRO A 170 -0.10 2.26 -16.01
CA PRO A 170 0.08 0.84 -15.68
C PRO A 170 -1.22 0.03 -15.64
N CYS A 171 -2.36 0.65 -15.26
CA CYS A 171 -3.64 -0.04 -15.25
C CYS A 171 -4.08 -0.40 -16.68
N TRP A 172 -3.88 0.51 -17.64
CA TRP A 172 -4.13 0.22 -19.05
C TRP A 172 -3.25 -0.91 -19.59
N GLY A 173 -2.05 -1.10 -19.03
CA GLY A 173 -1.19 -2.22 -19.39
C GLY A 173 -1.72 -3.58 -18.93
N GLU A 174 -2.44 -3.63 -17.82
CA GLU A 174 -3.03 -4.86 -17.27
C GLU A 174 -4.41 -5.19 -17.88
N MET A 175 -5.14 -4.19 -18.37
CA MET A 175 -6.51 -4.33 -18.87
C MET A 175 -6.68 -5.43 -19.94
N PRO A 176 -5.81 -5.58 -20.96
CA PRO A 176 -5.94 -6.65 -21.95
C PRO A 176 -5.88 -8.05 -21.31
N HIS A 177 -4.98 -8.26 -20.35
CA HIS A 177 -4.84 -9.52 -19.64
C HIS A 177 -6.04 -9.80 -18.73
N PHE A 178 -6.57 -8.78 -18.07
CA PHE A 178 -7.76 -8.87 -17.24
C PHE A 178 -9.00 -9.28 -18.07
N ILE A 179 -9.17 -8.67 -19.25
CA ILE A 179 -10.24 -9.00 -20.21
C ILE A 179 -10.07 -10.43 -20.75
N GLU A 180 -8.84 -10.85 -21.08
CA GLU A 180 -8.56 -12.21 -21.53
C GLU A 180 -8.94 -13.25 -20.46
N LEU A 181 -8.54 -13.02 -19.22
CA LEU A 181 -8.91 -13.88 -18.08
C LEU A 181 -10.42 -13.92 -17.88
N SER A 182 -11.15 -12.80 -18.05
CA SER A 182 -12.61 -12.76 -17.92
C SER A 182 -13.32 -13.63 -18.94
N LYS A 183 -12.76 -13.75 -20.14
CA LYS A 183 -13.26 -14.65 -21.20
C LYS A 183 -12.94 -16.11 -20.91
N LYS A 184 -11.75 -16.37 -20.33
CA LYS A 184 -11.27 -17.71 -20.00
C LYS A 184 -11.97 -18.34 -18.80
N TYR A 185 -12.37 -17.52 -17.80
CA TYR A 185 -12.96 -17.97 -16.54
C TYR A 185 -14.37 -17.38 -16.32
N PRO A 186 -15.41 -17.82 -17.07
CA PRO A 186 -16.76 -17.23 -17.02
C PRO A 186 -17.50 -17.49 -15.71
N ASN A 187 -17.01 -18.41 -14.89
CA ASN A 187 -17.51 -18.69 -13.55
C ASN A 187 -17.01 -17.70 -12.49
N ILE A 188 -16.00 -16.87 -12.81
CA ILE A 188 -15.48 -15.79 -11.97
C ILE A 188 -16.12 -14.47 -12.44
N GLN A 189 -16.55 -13.63 -11.51
CA GLN A 189 -17.01 -12.28 -11.80
C GLN A 189 -15.79 -11.33 -11.82
N PHE A 190 -15.42 -10.86 -12.99
CA PHE A 190 -14.40 -9.82 -13.15
C PHE A 190 -15.05 -8.45 -12.97
N VAL A 191 -14.45 -7.60 -12.12
CA VAL A 191 -15.02 -6.30 -11.74
C VAL A 191 -13.94 -5.23 -11.85
N GLY A 192 -14.11 -4.28 -12.76
CA GLY A 192 -13.30 -3.06 -12.82
C GLY A 192 -13.93 -1.98 -11.94
N VAL A 193 -13.19 -1.44 -10.98
CA VAL A 193 -13.65 -0.36 -10.10
C VAL A 193 -12.79 0.87 -10.32
N ALA A 194 -13.34 1.87 -11.01
CA ALA A 194 -12.67 3.15 -11.18
C ALA A 194 -12.64 3.92 -9.87
N VAL A 195 -11.43 4.37 -9.45
CA VAL A 195 -11.18 5.13 -8.22
C VAL A 195 -10.39 6.40 -8.53
N ASP A 196 -10.49 7.43 -7.68
CA ASP A 196 -9.77 8.70 -7.83
C ASP A 196 -9.94 9.32 -9.23
N ASP A 197 -11.13 9.18 -9.82
CA ASP A 197 -11.45 9.62 -11.16
C ASP A 197 -12.71 10.50 -11.18
N THR A 198 -13.05 11.05 -12.34
CA THR A 198 -14.34 11.71 -12.52
C THR A 198 -15.28 10.79 -13.31
N MET A 199 -16.56 10.77 -12.94
CA MET A 199 -17.60 10.04 -13.67
C MET A 199 -17.55 10.37 -15.17
N LYS A 200 -17.29 11.62 -15.54
CA LYS A 200 -17.17 12.07 -16.93
C LYS A 200 -16.01 11.41 -17.66
N SER A 201 -14.83 11.34 -17.03
CA SER A 201 -13.64 10.71 -17.63
C SER A 201 -13.85 9.21 -17.77
N TRP A 202 -14.36 8.57 -16.73
CA TRP A 202 -14.66 7.14 -16.73
C TRP A 202 -15.66 6.77 -17.81
N LEU A 203 -16.84 7.40 -17.89
CA LEU A 203 -17.82 7.15 -18.95
C LEU A 203 -17.30 7.41 -20.37
N LYS A 204 -16.41 8.42 -20.51
CA LYS A 204 -15.77 8.69 -21.80
C LYS A 204 -14.81 7.55 -22.20
N SER A 205 -14.06 7.00 -21.27
CA SER A 205 -13.14 5.89 -21.54
C SER A 205 -13.93 4.61 -21.89
N MET A 206 -15.00 4.32 -21.16
CA MET A 206 -15.87 3.18 -21.42
C MET A 206 -16.51 3.20 -22.81
N LYS A 207 -16.87 4.39 -23.32
CA LYS A 207 -17.41 4.54 -24.69
C LYS A 207 -16.37 4.40 -25.78
N LYS A 208 -15.10 4.69 -25.48
CA LYS A 208 -14.00 4.65 -26.44
C LYS A 208 -13.45 3.24 -26.61
N ASP A 209 -13.42 2.48 -25.51
CA ASP A 209 -12.99 1.10 -25.51
C ASP A 209 -14.25 0.21 -25.59
N THR A 210 -14.41 -0.53 -26.68
CA THR A 210 -15.58 -1.38 -26.93
C THR A 210 -15.34 -2.84 -26.53
N GLU A 211 -14.10 -3.21 -26.16
CA GLU A 211 -13.78 -4.57 -25.74
C GLU A 211 -13.65 -4.68 -24.22
N HIS A 212 -14.77 -4.76 -23.53
CA HIS A 212 -14.77 -4.97 -22.07
C HIS A 212 -14.79 -6.46 -21.65
N GLY A 213 -14.87 -7.39 -22.61
CA GLY A 213 -14.99 -8.82 -22.30
C GLY A 213 -16.20 -9.12 -21.42
N ASN A 214 -16.00 -9.93 -20.38
CA ASN A 214 -17.01 -10.22 -19.35
C ASN A 214 -16.76 -9.41 -18.06
N VAL A 215 -16.16 -8.22 -18.16
CA VAL A 215 -15.86 -7.37 -17.03
C VAL A 215 -17.06 -6.50 -16.68
N LEU A 216 -17.45 -6.49 -15.43
CA LEU A 216 -18.41 -5.56 -14.86
C LEU A 216 -17.68 -4.26 -14.49
N GLU A 217 -18.00 -3.17 -15.16
CA GLU A 217 -17.38 -1.87 -14.92
C GLU A 217 -18.21 -1.03 -13.95
N LEU A 218 -17.57 -0.56 -12.89
CA LEU A 218 -18.15 0.21 -11.80
C LEU A 218 -17.32 1.46 -11.49
N PHE A 219 -17.97 2.47 -10.94
CA PHE A 219 -17.35 3.70 -10.49
C PHE A 219 -17.51 3.86 -8.97
N ALA A 220 -16.43 3.94 -8.22
CA ALA A 220 -16.49 4.15 -6.78
C ALA A 220 -16.85 5.61 -6.46
N THR A 221 -17.92 5.82 -5.69
CA THR A 221 -18.31 7.15 -5.20
C THR A 221 -17.78 7.47 -3.82
N ASP A 222 -17.31 6.46 -3.09
CA ASP A 222 -16.70 6.61 -1.77
C ASP A 222 -15.25 7.12 -1.91
N PRO A 223 -14.94 8.37 -1.52
CA PRO A 223 -13.59 8.92 -1.65
C PRO A 223 -12.57 8.23 -0.73
N PHE A 224 -13.03 7.44 0.22
CA PHE A 224 -12.19 6.74 1.20
C PHE A 224 -12.00 5.25 0.87
N VAL A 225 -12.50 4.77 -0.27
CA VAL A 225 -12.42 3.35 -0.64
C VAL A 225 -10.98 2.84 -0.64
N ARG A 226 -10.05 3.61 -1.19
CA ARG A 226 -8.63 3.25 -1.21
C ARG A 226 -8.04 3.14 0.20
N MET A 227 -8.39 4.08 1.07
CA MET A 227 -7.93 4.06 2.47
C MET A 227 -8.50 2.85 3.22
N LYS A 228 -9.79 2.54 3.02
CA LYS A 228 -10.44 1.38 3.65
C LYS A 228 -9.81 0.05 3.23
N TRP A 229 -9.40 -0.07 1.97
CA TRP A 229 -8.74 -1.24 1.41
C TRP A 229 -7.21 -1.18 1.46
N ASP A 230 -6.65 -0.18 2.14
CA ASP A 230 -5.22 0.07 2.26
C ASP A 230 -4.48 0.06 0.90
N ILE A 231 -5.12 0.69 -0.10
CA ILE A 231 -4.60 0.77 -1.47
C ILE A 231 -3.67 1.98 -1.59
N THR A 232 -2.38 1.73 -1.55
CA THR A 232 -1.34 2.77 -1.65
C THR A 232 -1.00 3.13 -3.10
N GLY A 233 -1.30 2.25 -4.05
CA GLY A 233 -1.09 2.44 -5.49
C GLY A 233 -2.04 1.59 -6.33
N ILE A 234 -2.28 2.01 -7.58
CA ILE A 234 -3.07 1.28 -8.57
C ILE A 234 -2.17 0.95 -9.79
N PRO A 235 -2.43 -0.16 -10.53
CA PRO A 235 -3.54 -1.11 -10.34
C PRO A 235 -3.39 -1.93 -9.06
N ARG A 236 -4.51 -2.28 -8.41
CA ARG A 236 -4.57 -3.17 -7.27
C ARG A 236 -5.65 -4.22 -7.51
N PHE A 237 -5.28 -5.48 -7.40
CA PHE A 237 -6.17 -6.61 -7.61
C PHE A 237 -6.56 -7.26 -6.29
N LEU A 238 -7.83 -7.65 -6.18
CA LEU A 238 -8.37 -8.38 -5.03
C LEU A 238 -9.07 -9.66 -5.51
N LEU A 239 -9.08 -10.67 -4.64
CA LEU A 239 -9.95 -11.83 -4.79
C LEU A 239 -10.92 -11.89 -3.61
N ILE A 240 -12.20 -12.04 -3.90
CA ILE A 240 -13.30 -12.12 -2.94
C ILE A 240 -14.14 -13.36 -3.27
N ASP A 241 -14.49 -14.15 -2.26
CA ASP A 241 -15.28 -15.36 -2.46
C ASP A 241 -16.77 -15.08 -2.72
N GLU A 242 -17.53 -16.13 -3.03
CA GLU A 242 -18.98 -16.06 -3.30
C GLU A 242 -19.82 -15.60 -2.09
N ASN A 243 -19.26 -15.68 -0.87
CA ASN A 243 -19.88 -15.23 0.38
C ASN A 243 -19.45 -13.81 0.79
N PHE A 244 -18.77 -13.09 -0.12
CA PHE A 244 -18.22 -11.77 0.13
C PHE A 244 -17.16 -11.75 1.23
N LYS A 245 -16.29 -12.77 1.26
CA LYS A 245 -15.11 -12.82 2.12
C LYS A 245 -13.85 -12.67 1.30
N ILE A 246 -12.84 -12.08 1.90
CA ILE A 246 -11.53 -11.85 1.27
C ILE A 246 -10.82 -13.19 1.07
N ILE A 247 -10.43 -13.50 -0.16
CA ILE A 247 -9.44 -14.54 -0.48
C ILE A 247 -8.05 -13.90 -0.48
N SER A 248 -7.89 -12.75 -1.18
CA SER A 248 -6.66 -11.97 -1.16
C SER A 248 -6.97 -10.48 -1.31
N ALA A 249 -6.40 -9.65 -0.46
CA ALA A 249 -6.46 -8.19 -0.57
C ALA A 249 -5.32 -7.61 -1.44
N SER A 250 -4.45 -8.47 -1.98
CA SER A 250 -3.33 -8.11 -2.87
C SER A 250 -3.04 -9.25 -3.83
N ALA A 251 -4.03 -9.58 -4.67
CA ALA A 251 -3.91 -10.65 -5.65
C ALA A 251 -2.85 -10.31 -6.72
N PRO A 252 -2.25 -11.33 -7.35
CA PRO A 252 -1.30 -11.15 -8.45
C PRO A 252 -1.91 -10.36 -9.61
N ARG A 253 -1.04 -9.69 -10.37
CA ARG A 253 -1.47 -8.98 -11.59
C ARG A 253 -1.86 -9.97 -12.70
N PRO A 254 -2.87 -9.64 -13.52
CA PRO A 254 -3.30 -10.49 -14.63
C PRO A 254 -2.21 -10.87 -15.63
N SER A 255 -1.19 -10.01 -15.80
CA SER A 255 -0.03 -10.28 -16.67
C SER A 255 0.97 -11.29 -16.10
N GLN A 256 0.88 -11.65 -14.81
CA GLN A 256 1.79 -12.59 -14.17
C GLN A 256 1.43 -14.04 -14.54
N LYS A 257 2.46 -14.90 -14.62
CA LYS A 257 2.29 -16.31 -15.08
C LYS A 257 1.52 -17.21 -14.11
N ASP A 258 1.35 -16.79 -12.86
CA ASP A 258 0.78 -17.58 -11.78
C ASP A 258 -0.66 -17.16 -11.42
N VAL A 259 -1.35 -16.52 -12.36
CA VAL A 259 -2.76 -16.11 -12.22
C VAL A 259 -3.72 -17.10 -12.87
#